data_0af897e1dc2efe250db90d4d1fdf3e25
#
_entry.id   0af897e1dc2efe250db90d4d1fdf3e25
#
_cell.length_a   1.000
_cell.length_b   1.000
_cell.length_c   1.000
_cell.angle_alpha   90.00
_cell.angle_beta   90.00
_cell.angle_gamma   90.00
#
_symmetry.space_group_name_H-M   'P 1'
#
loop_
_entity.id
_entity.type
_entity.pdbx_description
1 polymer ?
#
loop_
_entity_poly.entity_id
_entity_poly.type
_entity_poly.pdbx_seq_one_letter_code
_entity_poly.pdbx_strand_id
1 'polypeptide(L)'
;MTSSSAKLILKAALGASLALNLVFGALLFWPDAGRPHGVRGLQARMERVLGPEDRATFHRVMEESRPRWEPLRRDMWQARPQVGRAIGAEPFSEEALRAAMAEGRHRWAAFSEAYEDSLARATAAISPEGRRRLLADMPENRE
;
A
#
# COMPACT_ATOMS: atom_id res chain seq x y z
N MET A 1 -55.51 -0.74 17.20
CA MET A 1 -54.90 -1.39 16.01
C MET A 1 -53.57 -0.76 15.58
N THR A 2 -52.79 -0.08 16.46
CA THR A 2 -51.57 0.71 16.09
C THR A 2 -50.25 0.07 16.50
N SER A 3 -50.28 -1.01 17.33
CA SER A 3 -49.04 -1.64 17.86
C SER A 3 -48.29 -2.52 16.83
N SER A 4 -48.99 -3.13 15.87
CA SER A 4 -48.41 -4.06 14.89
C SER A 4 -47.65 -3.32 13.80
N SER A 5 -48.19 -2.18 13.33
CA SER A 5 -47.54 -1.36 12.30
C SER A 5 -46.27 -0.69 12.80
N ALA A 6 -46.24 -0.21 14.04
CA ALA A 6 -45.06 0.37 14.67
C ALA A 6 -43.91 -0.66 14.80
N LYS A 7 -44.23 -1.90 15.17
CA LYS A 7 -43.23 -2.99 15.24
C LYS A 7 -42.70 -3.39 13.88
N LEU A 8 -43.52 -3.32 12.84
CA LEU A 8 -43.08 -3.61 11.46
C LEU A 8 -42.13 -2.52 10.91
N ILE A 9 -42.47 -1.25 11.16
CA ILE A 9 -41.63 -0.10 10.79
C ILE A 9 -40.28 -0.15 11.53
N LEU A 10 -40.30 -0.46 12.84
CA LEU A 10 -39.07 -0.58 13.62
C LEU A 10 -38.16 -1.71 13.08
N LYS A 11 -38.73 -2.89 12.76
CA LYS A 11 -37.97 -4.01 12.19
C LYS A 11 -37.39 -3.65 10.80
N ALA A 12 -38.14 -2.96 9.97
CA ALA A 12 -37.70 -2.49 8.66
C ALA A 12 -36.57 -1.45 8.79
N ALA A 13 -36.67 -0.51 9.73
CA ALA A 13 -35.63 0.48 10.01
C ALA A 13 -34.33 -0.17 10.56
N LEU A 14 -34.48 -1.16 11.46
CA LEU A 14 -33.31 -1.90 11.99
C LEU A 14 -32.64 -2.72 10.88
N GLY A 15 -33.42 -3.38 10.02
CA GLY A 15 -32.90 -4.14 8.88
C GLY A 15 -32.17 -3.24 7.86
N ALA A 16 -32.75 -2.08 7.56
CA ALA A 16 -32.10 -1.10 6.68
C ALA A 16 -30.80 -0.52 7.27
N SER A 17 -30.78 -0.23 8.58
CA SER A 17 -29.58 0.22 9.28
C SER A 17 -28.47 -0.86 9.30
N LEU A 18 -28.85 -2.11 9.53
CA LEU A 18 -27.89 -3.22 9.51
C LEU A 18 -27.30 -3.45 8.10
N ALA A 19 -28.15 -3.41 7.08
CA ALA A 19 -27.72 -3.52 5.68
C ALA A 19 -26.78 -2.37 5.30
N LEU A 20 -27.11 -1.14 5.69
CA LEU A 20 -26.27 0.04 5.45
C LEU A 20 -24.91 -0.09 6.16
N ASN A 21 -24.89 -0.53 7.42
CA ASN A 21 -23.64 -0.76 8.15
C ASN A 21 -22.80 -1.89 7.54
N LEU A 22 -23.42 -2.95 7.03
CA LEU A 22 -22.71 -4.02 6.30
C LEU A 22 -22.13 -3.52 4.98
N VAL A 23 -22.86 -2.69 4.24
CA VAL A 23 -22.35 -2.06 3.01
C VAL A 23 -21.22 -1.10 3.32
N PHE A 24 -21.34 -0.24 4.35
CA PHE A 24 -20.24 0.64 4.79
C PHE A 24 -19.05 -0.18 5.32
N GLY A 25 -19.27 -1.22 6.08
CA GLY A 25 -18.23 -2.15 6.51
C GLY A 25 -17.54 -2.81 5.32
N ALA A 26 -18.30 -3.31 4.35
CA ALA A 26 -17.74 -3.87 3.12
C ALA A 26 -16.95 -2.84 2.32
N LEU A 27 -17.40 -1.58 2.20
CA LEU A 27 -16.69 -0.51 1.50
C LEU A 27 -15.40 -0.07 2.23
N LEU A 28 -15.40 -0.07 3.58
CA LEU A 28 -14.25 0.32 4.40
C LEU A 28 -13.23 -0.81 4.58
N PHE A 29 -13.71 -2.07 4.65
CA PHE A 29 -12.89 -3.25 4.88
C PHE A 29 -12.71 -4.12 3.62
N TRP A 30 -13.37 -3.76 2.50
CA TRP A 30 -13.08 -4.42 1.23
C TRP A 30 -11.63 -4.10 0.90
N PRO A 31 -10.71 -5.07 1.00
CA PRO A 31 -9.37 -4.82 0.50
C PRO A 31 -9.57 -4.46 -0.97
N ASP A 32 -9.00 -3.34 -1.39
CA ASP A 32 -8.91 -2.96 -2.81
C ASP A 32 -8.12 -4.08 -3.53
N ALA A 33 -8.78 -5.22 -3.74
CA ALA A 33 -8.19 -6.45 -4.27
C ALA A 33 -7.71 -6.28 -5.72
N GLY A 34 -7.91 -5.10 -6.31
CA GLY A 34 -7.53 -4.79 -7.69
C GLY A 34 -6.56 -3.63 -7.87
N ARG A 35 -6.28 -2.82 -6.83
CA ARG A 35 -5.30 -1.74 -6.96
C ARG A 35 -3.98 -2.18 -6.35
N PRO A 36 -2.89 -2.23 -7.13
CA PRO A 36 -1.57 -2.52 -6.57
C PRO A 36 -1.18 -1.39 -5.60
N HIS A 37 -1.27 -1.68 -4.28
CA HIS A 37 -0.86 -0.78 -3.22
C HIS A 37 0.65 -0.90 -2.97
N GLY A 38 1.25 0.15 -2.43
CA GLY A 38 2.68 0.18 -2.12
C GLY A 38 3.55 0.31 -3.37
N VAL A 39 4.74 -0.25 -3.32
CA VAL A 39 5.77 -0.07 -4.37
C VAL A 39 5.36 -0.58 -5.75
N ARG A 40 4.58 -1.66 -5.84
CA ARG A 40 4.05 -2.17 -7.11
C ARG A 40 3.01 -1.22 -7.72
N GLY A 41 2.22 -0.58 -6.87
CA GLY A 41 1.27 0.46 -7.30
C GLY A 41 1.95 1.70 -7.82
N LEU A 42 3.03 2.13 -7.14
CA LEU A 42 3.85 3.24 -7.59
C LEU A 42 4.49 2.95 -8.94
N GLN A 43 5.15 1.81 -9.10
CA GLN A 43 5.76 1.40 -10.37
C GLN A 43 4.73 1.35 -11.51
N ALA A 44 3.59 0.67 -11.31
CA ALA A 44 2.53 0.58 -12.30
C ALA A 44 1.94 1.95 -12.67
N ARG A 45 1.88 2.90 -11.73
CA ARG A 45 1.46 4.26 -11.99
C ARG A 45 2.48 5.00 -12.86
N MET A 46 3.77 4.93 -12.53
CA MET A 46 4.85 5.53 -13.32
C MET A 46 4.87 4.98 -14.74
N GLU A 47 4.79 3.66 -14.90
CA GLU A 47 4.76 3.01 -16.22
C GLU A 47 3.56 3.44 -17.07
N ARG A 48 2.41 3.75 -16.47
CA ARG A 48 1.19 4.13 -17.17
C ARG A 48 1.31 5.47 -17.91
N VAL A 49 2.04 6.42 -17.36
CA VAL A 49 2.20 7.77 -17.96
C VAL A 49 3.32 7.85 -18.97
N LEU A 50 4.19 6.83 -19.02
CA LEU A 50 5.29 6.76 -19.97
C LEU A 50 4.82 6.32 -21.36
N GLY A 51 5.47 6.85 -22.39
CA GLY A 51 5.35 6.37 -23.75
C GLY A 51 5.88 4.93 -23.90
N PRO A 52 5.54 4.23 -25.00
CA PRO A 52 5.86 2.81 -25.15
C PRO A 52 7.33 2.44 -24.97
N GLU A 53 8.25 3.22 -25.57
CA GLU A 53 9.69 2.98 -25.49
C GLU A 53 10.25 3.23 -24.09
N ASP A 54 9.89 4.38 -23.49
CA ASP A 54 10.30 4.73 -22.13
C ASP A 54 9.73 3.73 -21.11
N ARG A 55 8.48 3.28 -21.30
CA ARG A 55 7.86 2.25 -20.46
C ARG A 55 8.63 0.93 -20.53
N ALA A 56 8.98 0.47 -21.74
CA ALA A 56 9.76 -0.75 -21.91
C ALA A 56 11.15 -0.63 -21.25
N THR A 57 11.80 0.51 -21.41
CA THR A 57 13.11 0.80 -20.79
C THR A 57 13.01 0.83 -19.27
N PHE A 58 12.04 1.58 -18.72
CA PHE A 58 11.80 1.68 -17.29
C PHE A 58 11.52 0.31 -16.66
N HIS A 59 10.59 -0.44 -17.26
CA HIS A 59 10.22 -1.78 -16.81
C HIS A 59 11.43 -2.72 -16.79
N ARG A 60 12.21 -2.76 -17.85
CA ARG A 60 13.42 -3.60 -17.96
C ARG A 60 14.42 -3.28 -16.84
N VAL A 61 14.74 -2.00 -16.58
CA VAL A 61 15.68 -1.60 -15.53
C VAL A 61 15.16 -1.97 -14.13
N MET A 62 13.85 -1.81 -13.88
CA MET A 62 13.21 -2.22 -12.63
C MET A 62 13.29 -3.73 -12.42
N GLU A 63 13.04 -4.54 -13.46
CA GLU A 63 13.13 -6.01 -13.37
C GLU A 63 14.58 -6.50 -13.20
N GLU A 64 15.56 -5.90 -13.88
CA GLU A 64 16.99 -6.18 -13.68
C GLU A 64 17.46 -5.86 -12.24
N SER A 65 16.86 -4.85 -11.63
CA SER A 65 17.15 -4.45 -10.25
C SER A 65 16.40 -5.27 -9.19
N ARG A 66 15.35 -5.98 -9.58
CA ARG A 66 14.44 -6.72 -8.69
C ARG A 66 15.14 -7.69 -7.72
N PRO A 67 16.17 -8.45 -8.14
CA PRO A 67 16.88 -9.34 -7.22
C PRO A 67 17.54 -8.64 -6.03
N ARG A 68 17.78 -7.33 -6.11
CA ARG A 68 18.40 -6.53 -5.03
C ARG A 68 17.40 -6.12 -3.96
N TRP A 69 16.18 -5.72 -4.34
CA TRP A 69 15.20 -5.18 -3.40
C TRP A 69 14.08 -6.16 -3.01
N GLU A 70 13.77 -7.16 -3.82
CA GLU A 70 12.68 -8.10 -3.54
C GLU A 70 12.91 -8.98 -2.29
N PRO A 71 14.13 -9.48 -2.00
CA PRO A 71 14.42 -10.14 -0.73
C PRO A 71 14.19 -9.22 0.47
N LEU A 72 14.69 -7.97 0.40
CA LEU A 72 14.55 -6.97 1.46
C LEU A 72 13.08 -6.62 1.71
N ARG A 73 12.27 -6.54 0.66
CA ARG A 73 10.83 -6.36 0.75
C ARG A 73 10.16 -7.50 1.51
N ARG A 74 10.53 -8.74 1.23
CA ARG A 74 10.01 -9.92 1.95
C ARG A 74 10.40 -9.89 3.42
N ASP A 75 11.65 -9.59 3.72
CA ASP A 75 12.16 -9.49 5.09
C ASP A 75 11.44 -8.41 5.89
N MET A 76 11.20 -7.25 5.28
CA MET A 76 10.40 -6.18 5.86
C MET A 76 8.98 -6.67 6.22
N TRP A 77 8.30 -7.38 5.31
CA TRP A 77 6.96 -7.91 5.58
C TRP A 77 6.95 -8.98 6.67
N GLN A 78 7.98 -9.81 6.74
CA GLN A 78 8.10 -10.85 7.77
C GLN A 78 8.36 -10.26 9.18
N ALA A 79 8.89 -9.05 9.27
CA ALA A 79 9.10 -8.37 10.55
C ALA A 79 7.81 -7.77 11.14
N ARG A 80 6.80 -7.42 10.32
CA ARG A 80 5.58 -6.75 10.79
C ARG A 80 4.87 -7.44 11.95
N PRO A 81 4.69 -8.78 11.98
CA PRO A 81 4.05 -9.46 13.10
C PRO A 81 4.80 -9.36 14.43
N GLN A 82 6.10 -9.00 14.43
CA GLN A 82 6.89 -8.90 15.66
C GLN A 82 6.38 -7.78 16.58
N VAL A 83 5.99 -6.64 16.02
CA VAL A 83 5.39 -5.54 16.79
C VAL A 83 4.08 -6.00 17.45
N GLY A 84 3.23 -6.68 16.69
CA GLY A 84 1.98 -7.22 17.24
C GLY A 84 2.21 -8.23 18.36
N ARG A 85 3.20 -9.12 18.21
CA ARG A 85 3.59 -10.08 19.26
C ARG A 85 4.11 -9.37 20.51
N ALA A 86 4.93 -8.32 20.34
CA ALA A 86 5.46 -7.56 21.48
C ALA A 86 4.37 -6.80 22.24
N ILE A 87 3.34 -6.28 21.53
CA ILE A 87 2.18 -5.64 22.15
C ILE A 87 1.34 -6.66 22.96
N GLY A 88 1.15 -7.87 22.44
CA GLY A 88 0.33 -8.91 23.07
C GLY A 88 1.09 -9.82 24.04
N ALA A 89 2.37 -9.55 24.32
CA ALA A 89 3.17 -10.39 25.23
C ALA A 89 2.76 -10.19 26.70
N GLU A 90 2.73 -11.29 27.45
CA GLU A 90 2.53 -11.29 28.89
C GLU A 90 3.68 -12.05 29.59
N PRO A 91 4.47 -11.38 30.46
CA PRO A 91 4.33 -9.96 30.84
C PRO A 91 4.73 -9.01 29.70
N PHE A 92 4.06 -7.84 29.62
CA PHE A 92 4.38 -6.81 28.64
C PHE A 92 5.78 -6.22 28.93
N SER A 93 6.56 -6.02 27.86
CA SER A 93 7.86 -5.35 27.93
C SER A 93 7.93 -4.18 26.94
N GLU A 94 8.07 -2.99 27.48
CA GLU A 94 8.29 -1.78 26.68
C GLU A 94 9.59 -1.87 25.87
N GLU A 95 10.64 -2.46 26.45
CA GLU A 95 11.92 -2.66 25.77
C GLU A 95 11.78 -3.59 24.55
N ALA A 96 11.07 -4.71 24.70
CA ALA A 96 10.81 -5.65 23.63
C ALA A 96 9.99 -4.99 22.49
N LEU A 97 9.01 -4.16 22.84
CA LEU A 97 8.23 -3.39 21.86
C LEU A 97 9.10 -2.38 21.11
N ARG A 98 9.93 -1.61 21.83
CA ARG A 98 10.88 -0.67 21.22
C ARG A 98 11.87 -1.36 20.28
N ALA A 99 12.40 -2.52 20.67
CA ALA A 99 13.29 -3.34 19.86
C ALA A 99 12.60 -3.82 18.56
N ALA A 100 11.37 -4.33 18.66
CA ALA A 100 10.59 -4.76 17.50
C ALA A 100 10.31 -3.60 16.51
N MET A 101 10.00 -2.41 17.03
CA MET A 101 9.81 -1.21 16.21
C MET A 101 11.11 -0.73 15.55
N ALA A 102 12.24 -0.80 16.27
CA ALA A 102 13.56 -0.44 15.72
C ALA A 102 13.97 -1.38 14.59
N GLU A 103 13.77 -2.68 14.77
CA GLU A 103 14.03 -3.68 13.74
C GLU A 103 13.15 -3.47 12.50
N GLY A 104 11.85 -3.16 12.69
CA GLY A 104 10.95 -2.81 11.60
C GLY A 104 11.43 -1.61 10.79
N ARG A 105 11.89 -0.54 11.46
CA ARG A 105 12.47 0.64 10.79
C ARG A 105 13.74 0.31 10.03
N HIS A 106 14.63 -0.49 10.62
CA HIS A 106 15.89 -0.90 9.97
C HIS A 106 15.60 -1.67 8.66
N ARG A 107 14.71 -2.64 8.69
CA ARG A 107 14.32 -3.42 7.49
C ARG A 107 13.62 -2.57 6.44
N TRP A 108 12.77 -1.64 6.88
CA TRP A 108 12.14 -0.67 5.99
C TRP A 108 13.19 0.21 5.30
N ALA A 109 14.17 0.73 6.05
CA ALA A 109 15.22 1.59 5.51
C ALA A 109 16.07 0.84 4.45
N ALA A 110 16.49 -0.39 4.74
CA ALA A 110 17.26 -1.21 3.80
C ALA A 110 16.48 -1.49 2.50
N PHE A 111 15.18 -1.80 2.61
CA PHE A 111 14.32 -1.98 1.44
C PHE A 111 14.14 -0.67 0.65
N SER A 112 13.83 0.46 1.34
CA SER A 112 13.61 1.77 0.71
C SER A 112 14.83 2.21 -0.08
N GLU A 113 16.02 2.12 0.49
CA GLU A 113 17.29 2.48 -0.15
C GLU A 113 17.51 1.69 -1.46
N ALA A 114 17.36 0.36 -1.41
CA ALA A 114 17.55 -0.49 -2.58
C ALA A 114 16.49 -0.25 -3.68
N TYR A 115 15.25 0.06 -3.27
CA TYR A 115 14.16 0.35 -4.20
C TYR A 115 14.31 1.74 -4.83
N GLU A 116 14.68 2.75 -4.05
CA GLU A 116 14.93 4.12 -4.50
C GLU A 116 16.10 4.17 -5.49
N ASP A 117 17.20 3.44 -5.23
CA ASP A 117 18.31 3.29 -6.17
C ASP A 117 17.83 2.70 -7.51
N SER A 118 16.94 1.70 -7.45
CA SER A 118 16.35 1.09 -8.66
C SER A 118 15.48 2.08 -9.43
N LEU A 119 14.65 2.87 -8.73
CA LEU A 119 13.83 3.93 -9.34
C LEU A 119 14.69 5.01 -9.96
N ALA A 120 15.74 5.44 -9.29
CA ALA A 120 16.67 6.46 -9.80
C ALA A 120 17.32 6.00 -11.10
N ARG A 121 17.81 4.77 -11.15
CA ARG A 121 18.39 4.16 -12.37
C ARG A 121 17.37 4.05 -13.50
N ALA A 122 16.16 3.57 -13.21
CA ALA A 122 15.10 3.45 -14.21
C ALA A 122 14.69 4.83 -14.75
N THR A 123 14.62 5.85 -13.89
CA THR A 123 14.32 7.23 -14.28
C THR A 123 15.46 7.86 -15.08
N ALA A 124 16.72 7.55 -14.76
CA ALA A 124 17.88 8.02 -15.54
C ALA A 124 17.93 7.42 -16.95
N ALA A 125 17.44 6.18 -17.12
CA ALA A 125 17.48 5.45 -18.38
C ALA A 125 16.40 5.87 -19.39
N ILE A 126 15.33 6.55 -18.97
CA ILE A 126 14.27 7.02 -19.88
C ILE A 126 14.61 8.39 -20.50
N SER A 127 13.89 8.74 -21.56
CA SER A 127 14.09 10.00 -22.31
C SER A 127 13.76 11.24 -21.45
N PRO A 128 14.25 12.44 -21.82
CA PRO A 128 13.85 13.70 -21.19
C PRO A 128 12.32 13.92 -21.25
N GLU A 129 11.67 13.48 -22.32
CA GLU A 129 10.21 13.56 -22.46
C GLU A 129 9.50 12.65 -21.45
N GLY A 130 9.96 11.40 -21.28
CA GLY A 130 9.45 10.48 -20.27
C GLY A 130 9.57 11.07 -18.85
N ARG A 131 10.70 11.69 -18.53
CA ARG A 131 10.87 12.38 -17.22
C ARG A 131 9.90 13.54 -17.03
N ARG A 132 9.62 14.34 -18.07
CA ARG A 132 8.59 15.41 -18.01
C ARG A 132 7.20 14.87 -17.75
N ARG A 133 6.84 13.74 -18.35
CA ARG A 133 5.54 13.07 -18.11
C ARG A 133 5.42 12.55 -16.66
N LEU A 134 6.50 11.98 -16.12
CA LEU A 134 6.52 11.57 -14.71
C LEU A 134 6.34 12.78 -13.78
N LEU A 135 7.03 13.89 -14.06
CA LEU A 135 6.93 15.13 -13.28
C LEU A 135 5.51 15.70 -13.32
N ALA A 136 4.84 15.70 -14.49
CA ALA A 136 3.47 16.19 -14.64
C ALA A 136 2.44 15.33 -13.89
N ASP A 137 2.72 14.03 -13.65
CA ASP A 137 1.83 13.14 -12.89
C ASP A 137 2.04 13.23 -11.36
N MET A 138 3.03 13.98 -10.87
CA MET A 138 3.22 14.18 -9.43
C MET A 138 2.05 14.97 -8.83
N PRO A 139 1.61 14.63 -7.59
CA PRO A 139 0.45 15.27 -6.96
C PRO A 139 0.57 16.79 -6.87
N GLU A 140 1.78 17.30 -6.64
CA GLU A 140 2.07 18.73 -6.51
C GLU A 140 1.88 19.51 -7.83
N ASN A 141 1.86 18.82 -8.98
CA ASN A 141 1.75 19.42 -10.31
C ASN A 141 0.40 19.14 -10.99
N ARG A 142 -0.56 18.58 -10.25
CA ARG A 142 -1.93 18.35 -10.74
C ARG A 142 -2.83 19.50 -10.31
N GLU A 143 -2.86 20.58 -11.11
CA GLU A 143 -3.88 21.63 -11.04
C GLU A 143 -5.10 21.29 -11.92
#